data_81ea659607b61810999e4b4060112715
#
_entry.id   81ea659607b61810999e4b4060112715
#
_cell.length_a   1.000
_cell.length_b   1.000
_cell.length_c   1.000
_cell.angle_alpha   90.00
_cell.angle_beta   90.00
_cell.angle_gamma   90.00
#
_symmetry.space_group_name_H-M   'P 1'
#
loop_
_entity.id
_entity.type
_entity.pdbx_description
1 polymer ?
#
loop_
_entity_poly.entity_id
_entity_poly.type
_entity_poly.pdbx_seq_one_letter_code
_entity_poly.pdbx_strand_id
1 'polypeptide(L)'
;MIEFLKSFLFGIVEGITEWLPISSTGHLILLNQFVKLDVSEEFYSMFEVVIQLGAILAVVILFWNQIFPFGAPEGSHTVRRRQAKHAHRKKKSGNGILSYVKMDIIILWLKVLVACIPAIVIGMPFNDLFEKWFYKYPCVAIALIIFGIAFIIVENNHKGKPAKINSMDELTYKTAFLIGLFQLIAAIFPGTSRSGATIVGALILGVSRTVAAEFTFVLAIPVMFGASLLKLVKFGLNFTGTEAIILLIGMVTAFVSSIIVIQFLMGYIKKHDFKVFGYYRIVLGILVILYALFLA
;
A
#
# COMPACT_ATOMS: atom_id res chain seq x y z
N MET A 1 28.09 -11.75 4.70
CA MET A 1 27.72 -11.81 3.26
C MET A 1 26.39 -12.50 3.03
N ILE A 2 26.13 -13.64 3.66
CA ILE A 2 24.86 -14.40 3.48
C ILE A 2 23.64 -13.60 3.96
N GLU A 3 23.75 -12.84 5.07
CA GLU A 3 22.65 -12.01 5.60
C GLU A 3 22.29 -10.84 4.65
N PHE A 4 23.25 -10.32 3.92
CA PHE A 4 22.99 -9.31 2.89
C PHE A 4 22.19 -9.87 1.71
N LEU A 5 22.49 -11.11 1.31
CA LEU A 5 21.72 -11.79 0.27
C LEU A 5 20.30 -12.12 0.74
N LYS A 6 20.13 -12.54 2.00
CA LYS A 6 18.81 -12.74 2.60
C LYS A 6 18.03 -11.42 2.64
N SER A 7 18.64 -10.33 3.12
CA SER A 7 18.01 -9.01 3.12
C SER A 7 17.60 -8.53 1.73
N PHE A 8 18.44 -8.77 0.73
CA PHE A 8 18.11 -8.52 -0.68
C PHE A 8 16.85 -9.28 -1.11
N LEU A 9 16.74 -10.56 -0.75
CA LEU A 9 15.57 -11.38 -1.05
C LEU A 9 14.31 -10.86 -0.32
N PHE A 10 14.43 -10.50 0.96
CA PHE A 10 13.32 -9.89 1.71
C PHE A 10 12.85 -8.59 1.05
N GLY A 11 13.77 -7.74 0.61
CA GLY A 11 13.44 -6.50 -0.12
C GLY A 11 12.72 -6.74 -1.44
N ILE A 12 13.13 -7.78 -2.22
CA ILE A 12 12.42 -8.17 -3.45
C ILE A 12 10.98 -8.59 -3.12
N VAL A 13 10.82 -9.51 -2.15
CA VAL A 13 9.50 -10.03 -1.78
C VAL A 13 8.61 -8.91 -1.28
N GLU A 14 9.12 -8.04 -0.41
CA GLU A 14 8.38 -6.87 0.08
C GLU A 14 7.94 -5.95 -1.06
N GLY A 15 8.89 -5.53 -1.91
CA GLY A 15 8.58 -4.60 -3.00
C GLY A 15 7.62 -5.16 -4.06
N ILE A 16 7.56 -6.49 -4.22
CA ILE A 16 6.58 -7.14 -5.09
C ILE A 16 5.22 -7.24 -4.40
N THR A 17 5.19 -7.75 -3.19
CA THR A 17 3.95 -8.20 -2.54
C THR A 17 3.19 -7.10 -1.81
N GLU A 18 3.83 -5.96 -1.54
CA GLU A 18 3.19 -4.82 -0.89
C GLU A 18 2.17 -4.12 -1.81
N TRP A 19 2.50 -3.96 -3.09
CA TRP A 19 1.65 -3.25 -4.05
C TRP A 19 0.64 -4.17 -4.73
N LEU A 20 1.00 -5.41 -4.97
CA LEU A 20 0.04 -6.41 -5.39
C LEU A 20 -0.89 -6.75 -4.21
N PRO A 21 -2.21 -6.86 -4.44
CA PRO A 21 -3.12 -7.12 -3.34
C PRO A 21 -3.09 -8.60 -2.90
N ILE A 22 -1.89 -9.12 -2.52
CA ILE A 22 -1.62 -10.54 -2.20
C ILE A 22 -1.05 -10.79 -0.80
N SER A 23 -0.85 -9.72 0.00
CA SER A 23 -0.33 -9.74 1.38
C SER A 23 1.18 -9.95 1.51
N SER A 24 1.92 -8.85 1.64
CA SER A 24 3.36 -8.86 1.97
C SER A 24 3.65 -9.60 3.27
N THR A 25 2.88 -9.32 4.33
CA THR A 25 3.00 -10.00 5.63
C THR A 25 2.93 -11.52 5.51
N GLY A 26 1.96 -12.05 4.73
CA GLY A 26 1.86 -13.50 4.51
C GLY A 26 3.09 -14.10 3.84
N HIS A 27 3.69 -13.38 2.90
CA HIS A 27 4.90 -13.82 2.21
C HIS A 27 6.15 -13.71 3.08
N LEU A 28 6.31 -12.62 3.82
CA LEU A 28 7.47 -12.42 4.70
C LEU A 28 7.48 -13.43 5.85
N ILE A 29 6.31 -13.75 6.44
CA ILE A 29 6.18 -14.78 7.45
C ILE A 29 6.64 -16.15 6.89
N LEU A 30 6.19 -16.54 5.70
CA LEU A 30 6.64 -17.78 5.07
C LEU A 30 8.13 -17.72 4.71
N LEU A 31 8.58 -16.64 4.11
CA LEU A 31 9.98 -16.49 3.72
C LEU A 31 10.91 -16.65 4.92
N ASN A 32 10.56 -16.05 6.06
CA ASN A 32 11.36 -16.12 7.29
C ASN A 32 11.48 -17.53 7.86
N GLN A 33 10.58 -18.46 7.51
CA GLN A 33 10.72 -19.86 7.92
C GLN A 33 11.83 -20.60 7.16
N PHE A 34 12.05 -20.23 5.89
CA PHE A 34 13.02 -20.90 5.03
C PHE A 34 14.35 -20.13 4.94
N VAL A 35 14.29 -18.81 5.07
CA VAL A 35 15.42 -17.89 4.86
C VAL A 35 15.53 -16.95 6.08
N LYS A 36 15.66 -17.55 7.28
CA LYS A 36 15.74 -16.77 8.53
C LYS A 36 16.97 -15.85 8.53
N LEU A 37 16.75 -14.54 8.76
CA LEU A 37 17.82 -13.60 9.04
C LEU A 37 18.42 -13.91 10.42
N ASP A 38 19.77 -13.94 10.50
CA ASP A 38 20.48 -14.13 11.75
C ASP A 38 20.70 -12.78 12.44
N VAL A 39 19.61 -12.29 13.02
CA VAL A 39 19.53 -11.00 13.75
C VAL A 39 18.61 -11.17 14.96
N SER A 40 18.59 -10.20 15.87
CA SER A 40 17.66 -10.25 17.01
C SER A 40 16.19 -10.18 16.55
N GLU A 41 15.28 -10.74 17.34
CA GLU A 41 13.85 -10.71 17.03
C GLU A 41 13.31 -9.28 16.99
N GLU A 42 13.84 -8.40 17.87
CA GLU A 42 13.50 -7.00 17.89
C GLU A 42 13.94 -6.28 16.61
N PHE A 43 15.16 -6.56 16.13
CA PHE A 43 15.64 -6.02 14.87
C PHE A 43 14.80 -6.55 13.69
N TYR A 44 14.50 -7.84 13.64
CA TYR A 44 13.66 -8.40 12.57
C TYR A 44 12.28 -7.77 12.55
N SER A 45 11.63 -7.63 13.73
CA SER A 45 10.31 -6.97 13.84
C SER A 45 10.32 -5.50 13.38
N MET A 46 11.42 -4.80 13.58
CA MET A 46 11.62 -3.46 13.06
C MET A 46 11.92 -3.49 11.56
N PHE A 47 12.81 -4.38 11.10
CA PHE A 47 13.25 -4.52 9.72
C PHE A 47 12.09 -4.74 8.76
N GLU A 48 11.19 -5.72 9.04
CA GLU A 48 10.04 -6.06 8.17
C GLU A 48 9.09 -4.88 7.94
N VAL A 49 9.02 -3.93 8.88
CA VAL A 49 8.19 -2.72 8.73
C VAL A 49 8.97 -1.58 8.08
N VAL A 50 10.25 -1.42 8.41
CA VAL A 50 11.03 -0.26 7.95
C VAL A 50 11.50 -0.40 6.50
N ILE A 51 11.68 -1.63 5.98
CA ILE A 51 11.96 -1.82 4.54
C ILE A 51 10.83 -1.29 3.66
N GLN A 52 9.61 -1.16 4.19
CA GLN A 52 8.47 -0.54 3.51
C GLN A 52 8.72 0.94 3.18
N LEU A 53 9.61 1.64 3.89
CA LEU A 53 10.00 3.01 3.52
C LEU A 53 10.64 3.06 2.13
N GLY A 54 11.41 2.03 1.76
CA GLY A 54 11.90 1.88 0.40
C GLY A 54 10.75 1.76 -0.61
N ALA A 55 9.79 0.91 -0.31
CA ALA A 55 8.61 0.72 -1.15
C ALA A 55 7.80 2.02 -1.30
N ILE A 56 7.59 2.80 -0.23
CA ILE A 56 6.89 4.09 -0.26
C ILE A 56 7.60 5.11 -1.16
N LEU A 57 8.92 5.16 -1.13
CA LEU A 57 9.68 6.08 -1.98
C LEU A 57 9.38 5.85 -3.47
N ALA A 58 9.11 4.60 -3.88
CA ALA A 58 8.69 4.30 -5.24
C ALA A 58 7.35 5.00 -5.58
N VAL A 59 6.38 4.96 -4.69
CA VAL A 59 5.10 5.68 -4.87
C VAL A 59 5.33 7.18 -4.94
N VAL A 60 6.11 7.74 -4.03
CA VAL A 60 6.40 9.18 -4.01
C VAL A 60 7.01 9.62 -5.33
N ILE A 61 7.93 8.85 -5.90
CA ILE A 61 8.58 9.20 -7.18
C ILE A 61 7.61 9.03 -8.35
N LEU A 62 6.90 7.90 -8.43
CA LEU A 62 6.00 7.60 -9.56
C LEU A 62 4.78 8.51 -9.61
N PHE A 63 4.27 8.92 -8.44
CA PHE A 63 3.07 9.75 -8.31
C PHE A 63 3.40 11.20 -7.91
N TRP A 64 4.66 11.64 -7.99
CA TRP A 64 5.11 12.96 -7.57
C TRP A 64 4.20 14.09 -8.05
N ASN A 65 3.87 14.12 -9.32
CA ASN A 65 3.03 15.17 -9.92
C ASN A 65 1.58 15.17 -9.43
N GLN A 66 1.11 14.05 -8.87
CA GLN A 66 -0.24 13.85 -8.35
C GLN A 66 -0.32 14.11 -6.83
N ILE A 67 0.83 14.09 -6.12
CA ILE A 67 0.86 14.22 -4.66
C ILE A 67 1.57 15.48 -4.18
N PHE A 68 2.39 16.12 -5.02
CA PHE A 68 3.13 17.33 -4.65
C PHE A 68 2.29 18.58 -4.95
N PRO A 69 1.85 19.33 -3.90
CA PRO A 69 0.86 20.39 -4.06
C PRO A 69 1.41 21.69 -4.64
N PHE A 70 2.73 21.81 -4.81
CA PHE A 70 3.34 23.01 -5.34
C PHE A 70 3.80 22.81 -6.79
N GLY A 71 3.56 23.78 -7.67
CA GLY A 71 3.96 23.69 -9.08
C GLY A 71 3.91 25.04 -9.78
N ALA A 72 4.43 25.09 -11.00
CA ALA A 72 4.33 26.32 -11.81
C ALA A 72 2.85 26.70 -12.02
N PRO A 73 2.50 27.99 -12.01
CA PRO A 73 1.12 28.45 -12.24
C PRO A 73 0.55 27.89 -13.54
N GLU A 74 -0.72 27.51 -13.54
CA GLU A 74 -1.46 27.17 -14.76
C GLU A 74 -1.42 28.35 -15.74
N GLY A 75 -0.57 28.29 -16.74
CA GLY A 75 -0.33 29.42 -17.69
C GLY A 75 1.11 29.50 -18.17
N SER A 76 2.05 28.79 -17.53
CA SER A 76 3.43 28.64 -18.00
C SER A 76 3.46 27.87 -19.33
N HIS A 77 4.23 28.39 -20.29
CA HIS A 77 4.29 27.89 -21.68
C HIS A 77 4.60 26.40 -21.86
N THR A 78 5.06 25.70 -20.84
CA THR A 78 5.38 24.26 -20.85
C THR A 78 4.14 23.36 -20.71
N VAL A 79 3.03 23.84 -20.14
CA VAL A 79 1.79 23.07 -19.93
C VAL A 79 0.87 23.11 -21.15
N ARG A 80 0.99 24.15 -22.00
CA ARG A 80 0.11 24.36 -23.18
C ARG A 80 0.06 23.22 -24.21
N ARG A 81 1.04 22.35 -24.26
CA ARG A 81 1.13 21.31 -25.31
C ARG A 81 0.34 20.05 -25.05
N ARG A 82 -0.12 19.80 -23.82
CA ARG A 82 -0.89 18.57 -23.45
C ARG A 82 -2.39 18.75 -23.26
N GLN A 83 -2.89 19.99 -23.09
CA GLN A 83 -4.31 20.24 -22.75
C GLN A 83 -5.15 20.89 -23.86
N ALA A 84 -4.67 20.95 -25.11
CA ALA A 84 -5.36 21.63 -26.23
C ALA A 84 -6.68 20.98 -26.69
N LYS A 85 -7.24 19.97 -25.98
CA LYS A 85 -8.48 19.28 -26.40
C LYS A 85 -9.74 19.54 -25.54
N HIS A 86 -9.63 20.18 -24.37
CA HIS A 86 -10.81 20.48 -23.52
C HIS A 86 -10.69 21.82 -22.79
N ALA A 87 -10.64 22.93 -23.52
CA ALA A 87 -10.60 24.24 -22.91
C ALA A 87 -11.83 25.07 -23.26
N HIS A 88 -12.84 25.03 -22.43
CA HIS A 88 -13.80 26.11 -22.25
C HIS A 88 -14.12 26.32 -20.76
N ARG A 89 -13.19 26.88 -20.01
CA ARG A 89 -13.52 27.66 -18.80
C ARG A 89 -12.37 28.62 -18.48
N LYS A 90 -12.57 29.92 -18.78
CA LYS A 90 -11.69 30.98 -18.31
C LYS A 90 -11.70 31.01 -16.78
N LYS A 91 -10.65 30.49 -16.12
CA LYS A 91 -10.35 30.84 -14.73
C LYS A 91 -9.42 32.05 -14.72
N LYS A 92 -9.80 33.12 -14.02
CA LYS A 92 -8.97 34.28 -13.76
C LYS A 92 -7.66 33.86 -13.11
N SER A 93 -6.54 34.19 -13.74
CA SER A 93 -5.20 34.10 -13.16
C SER A 93 -5.11 35.08 -12.01
N GLY A 94 -5.09 34.61 -10.79
CA GLY A 94 -4.75 35.40 -9.61
C GLY A 94 -3.22 35.47 -9.50
N ASN A 95 -2.68 36.69 -9.56
CA ASN A 95 -1.27 36.96 -9.27
C ASN A 95 -1.04 36.85 -7.74
N GLY A 96 -0.57 35.70 -7.25
CA GLY A 96 -0.25 35.51 -5.83
C GLY A 96 0.36 34.16 -5.55
N ILE A 97 0.91 33.94 -4.35
CA ILE A 97 1.50 32.67 -3.87
C ILE A 97 0.51 31.50 -4.05
N LEU A 98 -0.80 31.77 -3.93
CA LEU A 98 -1.88 30.79 -4.16
C LEU A 98 -1.93 30.25 -5.60
N SER A 99 -1.35 30.94 -6.60
CA SER A 99 -1.30 30.44 -7.98
C SER A 99 -0.31 29.27 -8.17
N TYR A 100 0.60 29.08 -7.22
CA TYR A 100 1.56 27.98 -7.20
C TYR A 100 1.05 26.74 -6.44
N VAL A 101 -0.13 26.83 -5.80
CA VAL A 101 -0.71 25.77 -4.97
C VAL A 101 -1.82 25.07 -5.75
N LYS A 102 -1.67 23.77 -5.95
CA LYS A 102 -2.68 22.90 -6.56
C LYS A 102 -3.68 22.45 -5.49
N MET A 103 -4.84 23.12 -5.45
CA MET A 103 -5.87 22.87 -4.43
C MET A 103 -6.48 21.46 -4.52
N ASP A 104 -6.56 20.88 -5.69
CA ASP A 104 -6.97 19.49 -5.94
C ASP A 104 -6.09 18.49 -5.17
N ILE A 105 -4.78 18.73 -5.17
CA ILE A 105 -3.83 17.88 -4.41
C ILE A 105 -3.97 18.07 -2.90
N ILE A 106 -4.20 19.31 -2.43
CA ILE A 106 -4.47 19.55 -1.00
C ILE A 106 -5.75 18.81 -0.57
N ILE A 107 -6.81 18.89 -1.37
CA ILE A 107 -8.06 18.18 -1.11
C ILE A 107 -7.84 16.66 -1.10
N LEU A 108 -7.01 16.14 -2.01
CA LEU A 108 -6.62 14.73 -2.01
C LEU A 108 -5.94 14.35 -0.69
N TRP A 109 -4.97 15.13 -0.22
CA TRP A 109 -4.31 14.87 1.07
C TRP A 109 -5.26 14.94 2.25
N LEU A 110 -6.24 15.84 2.26
CA LEU A 110 -7.29 15.88 3.28
C LEU A 110 -8.16 14.60 3.26
N LYS A 111 -8.51 14.10 2.07
CA LYS A 111 -9.22 12.81 1.93
C LYS A 111 -8.37 11.65 2.44
N VAL A 112 -7.07 11.63 2.16
CA VAL A 112 -6.12 10.65 2.67
C VAL A 112 -6.03 10.69 4.20
N LEU A 113 -5.92 11.88 4.79
CA LEU A 113 -5.91 12.02 6.25
C LEU A 113 -7.22 11.51 6.88
N VAL A 114 -8.37 11.78 6.27
CA VAL A 114 -9.66 11.25 6.72
C VAL A 114 -9.68 9.71 6.64
N ALA A 115 -9.09 9.12 5.61
CA ALA A 115 -8.96 7.65 5.50
C ALA A 115 -7.98 7.05 6.53
N CYS A 116 -7.04 7.82 7.07
CA CYS A 116 -6.14 7.38 8.14
C CYS A 116 -6.83 7.33 9.52
N ILE A 117 -7.92 8.10 9.75
CA ILE A 117 -8.55 8.23 11.07
C ILE A 117 -8.88 6.89 11.72
N PRO A 118 -9.54 5.91 11.05
CA PRO A 118 -9.86 4.63 11.67
C PRO A 118 -8.62 3.87 12.16
N ALA A 119 -7.54 3.87 11.35
CA ALA A 119 -6.29 3.20 11.71
C ALA A 119 -5.57 3.91 12.87
N ILE A 120 -5.60 5.25 12.92
CA ILE A 120 -4.99 6.03 14.01
C ILE A 120 -5.76 5.85 15.31
N VAL A 121 -7.10 5.92 15.28
CA VAL A 121 -7.94 5.92 16.48
C VAL A 121 -8.10 4.52 17.08
N ILE A 122 -8.14 3.49 16.24
CA ILE A 122 -8.37 2.10 16.70
C ILE A 122 -7.12 1.24 16.45
N GLY A 123 -6.53 1.30 15.25
CA GLY A 123 -5.40 0.45 14.87
C GLY A 123 -4.18 0.66 15.76
N MET A 124 -3.71 1.90 15.92
CA MET A 124 -2.50 2.21 16.69
C MET A 124 -2.64 1.89 18.20
N PRO A 125 -3.68 2.32 18.94
CA PRO A 125 -3.79 2.05 20.37
C PRO A 125 -3.91 0.57 20.72
N PHE A 126 -4.48 -0.23 19.84
CA PHE A 126 -4.70 -1.67 20.05
C PHE A 126 -3.77 -2.57 19.25
N ASN A 127 -2.73 -2.02 18.61
CA ASN A 127 -1.82 -2.78 17.75
C ASN A 127 -1.21 -3.99 18.47
N ASP A 128 -0.66 -3.81 19.66
CA ASP A 128 0.00 -4.86 20.43
C ASP A 128 -1.00 -5.99 20.83
N LEU A 129 -2.28 -5.62 21.06
CA LEU A 129 -3.36 -6.58 21.31
C LEU A 129 -3.70 -7.38 20.06
N PHE A 130 -3.80 -6.73 18.92
CA PHE A 130 -4.09 -7.37 17.63
C PHE A 130 -2.93 -8.28 17.18
N GLU A 131 -1.69 -7.84 17.32
CA GLU A 131 -0.51 -8.68 17.06
C GLU A 131 -0.54 -9.94 17.94
N LYS A 132 -0.76 -9.81 19.24
CA LYS A 132 -0.80 -10.94 20.17
C LYS A 132 -1.87 -11.98 19.82
N TRP A 133 -3.05 -11.54 19.34
CA TRP A 133 -4.17 -12.45 19.11
C TRP A 133 -4.23 -13.00 17.70
N PHE A 134 -3.90 -12.19 16.70
CA PHE A 134 -4.14 -12.52 15.29
C PHE A 134 -2.87 -12.79 14.47
N TYR A 135 -1.67 -12.47 14.98
CA TYR A 135 -0.42 -12.72 14.26
C TYR A 135 0.01 -14.19 14.39
N LYS A 136 -0.86 -15.08 13.91
CA LYS A 136 -0.70 -16.53 13.94
C LYS A 136 -1.00 -17.11 12.57
N TYR A 137 -0.28 -18.16 12.16
CA TYR A 137 -0.46 -18.80 10.85
C TYR A 137 -1.92 -19.07 10.45
N PRO A 138 -2.77 -19.67 11.33
CA PRO A 138 -4.16 -19.91 10.95
C PRO A 138 -4.95 -18.63 10.66
N CYS A 139 -4.74 -17.57 11.45
CA CYS A 139 -5.43 -16.29 11.25
C CYS A 139 -5.00 -15.65 9.93
N VAL A 140 -3.69 -15.65 9.64
CA VAL A 140 -3.14 -15.14 8.37
C VAL A 140 -3.71 -15.91 7.18
N ALA A 141 -3.75 -17.24 7.26
CA ALA A 141 -4.28 -18.10 6.20
C ALA A 141 -5.78 -17.88 5.96
N ILE A 142 -6.57 -17.81 7.03
CA ILE A 142 -8.01 -17.52 6.93
C ILE A 142 -8.24 -16.14 6.31
N ALA A 143 -7.50 -15.11 6.74
CA ALA A 143 -7.61 -13.77 6.18
C ALA A 143 -7.24 -13.74 4.68
N LEU A 144 -6.18 -14.46 4.26
CA LEU A 144 -5.83 -14.63 2.86
C LEU A 144 -6.98 -15.21 2.05
N ILE A 145 -7.59 -16.31 2.51
CA ILE A 145 -8.68 -17.00 1.81
C ILE A 145 -9.92 -16.11 1.75
N ILE A 146 -10.36 -15.53 2.86
CA ILE A 146 -11.56 -14.67 2.92
C ILE A 146 -11.42 -13.50 1.94
N PHE A 147 -10.30 -12.78 1.97
CA PHE A 147 -10.10 -11.66 1.05
C PHE A 147 -9.83 -12.10 -0.39
N GLY A 148 -9.28 -13.30 -0.60
CA GLY A 148 -9.20 -13.92 -1.90
C GLY A 148 -10.60 -14.15 -2.51
N ILE A 149 -11.52 -14.71 -1.73
CA ILE A 149 -12.93 -14.90 -2.12
C ILE A 149 -13.61 -13.54 -2.32
N ALA A 150 -13.37 -12.57 -1.43
CA ALA A 150 -13.94 -11.23 -1.55
C ALA A 150 -13.56 -10.55 -2.89
N PHE A 151 -12.31 -10.64 -3.34
CA PHE A 151 -11.89 -10.14 -4.65
C PHE A 151 -12.70 -10.77 -5.78
N ILE A 152 -12.88 -12.09 -5.78
CA ILE A 152 -13.61 -12.80 -6.82
C ILE A 152 -15.07 -12.37 -6.84
N ILE A 153 -15.72 -12.29 -5.68
CA ILE A 153 -17.12 -11.88 -5.55
C ILE A 153 -17.31 -10.44 -6.03
N VAL A 154 -16.46 -9.52 -5.54
CA VAL A 154 -16.59 -8.09 -5.87
C VAL A 154 -16.37 -7.86 -7.35
N GLU A 155 -15.38 -8.47 -7.96
CA GLU A 155 -15.12 -8.35 -9.40
C GLU A 155 -16.24 -8.96 -10.24
N ASN A 156 -16.81 -10.09 -9.84
CA ASN A 156 -17.97 -10.68 -10.54
C ASN A 156 -19.19 -9.76 -10.46
N ASN A 157 -19.43 -9.13 -9.32
CA ASN A 157 -20.55 -8.21 -9.13
C ASN A 157 -20.39 -6.90 -9.92
N HIS A 158 -19.15 -6.52 -10.29
CA HIS A 158 -18.84 -5.34 -11.09
C HIS A 158 -18.76 -5.61 -12.59
N LYS A 159 -18.80 -6.88 -13.01
CA LYS A 159 -18.73 -7.24 -14.44
C LYS A 159 -19.87 -6.59 -15.22
N GLY A 160 -19.51 -5.80 -16.25
CA GLY A 160 -20.47 -5.10 -17.10
C GLY A 160 -21.12 -3.85 -16.50
N LYS A 161 -20.75 -3.44 -15.27
CA LYS A 161 -21.28 -2.23 -14.65
C LYS A 161 -20.26 -1.09 -14.74
N PRO A 162 -20.66 0.13 -15.15
CA PRO A 162 -19.77 1.28 -15.11
C PRO A 162 -19.45 1.65 -13.66
N ALA A 163 -18.21 2.03 -13.41
CA ALA A 163 -17.83 2.57 -12.12
C ALA A 163 -18.50 3.93 -11.89
N LYS A 164 -18.84 4.23 -10.64
CA LYS A 164 -19.48 5.49 -10.23
C LYS A 164 -18.45 6.60 -10.03
N ILE A 165 -17.23 6.25 -9.65
CA ILE A 165 -16.11 7.16 -9.32
C ILE A 165 -14.95 6.79 -10.23
N ASN A 166 -14.59 7.67 -11.16
CA ASN A 166 -13.61 7.44 -12.20
C ASN A 166 -12.37 8.34 -12.12
N SER A 167 -12.35 9.27 -11.16
CA SER A 167 -11.21 10.15 -10.90
C SER A 167 -11.00 10.36 -9.39
N MET A 168 -9.79 10.77 -8.99
CA MET A 168 -9.46 11.11 -7.60
C MET A 168 -10.28 12.30 -7.09
N ASP A 169 -10.67 13.22 -7.98
CA ASP A 169 -11.47 14.38 -7.61
C ASP A 169 -12.89 14.01 -7.22
N GLU A 170 -13.45 12.99 -7.85
CA GLU A 170 -14.81 12.46 -7.55
C GLU A 170 -14.89 11.72 -6.22
N LEU A 171 -13.76 11.29 -5.63
CA LEU A 171 -13.75 10.68 -4.31
C LEU A 171 -14.28 11.68 -3.27
N THR A 172 -15.28 11.27 -2.50
CA THR A 172 -15.80 12.07 -1.38
C THR A 172 -15.05 11.76 -0.08
N TYR A 173 -15.10 12.65 0.90
CA TYR A 173 -14.57 12.38 2.25
C TYR A 173 -15.23 11.15 2.88
N LYS A 174 -16.53 10.94 2.64
CA LYS A 174 -17.26 9.74 3.10
C LYS A 174 -16.68 8.48 2.47
N THR A 175 -16.43 8.47 1.16
CA THR A 175 -15.82 7.33 0.46
C THR A 175 -14.42 7.07 0.99
N ALA A 176 -13.60 8.10 1.19
CA ALA A 176 -12.27 7.99 1.75
C ALA A 176 -12.29 7.39 3.17
N PHE A 177 -13.18 7.87 4.04
CA PHE A 177 -13.37 7.33 5.39
C PHE A 177 -13.77 5.84 5.37
N LEU A 178 -14.70 5.46 4.50
CA LEU A 178 -15.13 4.07 4.35
C LEU A 178 -13.99 3.17 3.85
N ILE A 179 -13.16 3.65 2.91
CA ILE A 179 -11.94 2.93 2.50
C ILE A 179 -10.98 2.78 3.69
N GLY A 180 -10.89 3.81 4.55
CA GLY A 180 -10.12 3.76 5.80
C GLY A 180 -10.63 2.70 6.79
N LEU A 181 -11.93 2.42 6.85
CA LEU A 181 -12.47 1.30 7.64
C LEU A 181 -12.02 -0.06 7.08
N PHE A 182 -11.96 -0.22 5.76
CA PHE A 182 -11.38 -1.44 5.17
C PHE A 182 -9.88 -1.56 5.49
N GLN A 183 -9.14 -0.45 5.50
CA GLN A 183 -7.75 -0.44 5.94
C GLN A 183 -7.61 -0.90 7.40
N LEU A 184 -8.52 -0.48 8.29
CA LEU A 184 -8.53 -0.92 9.68
C LEU A 184 -8.70 -2.45 9.80
N ILE A 185 -9.52 -3.09 8.95
CA ILE A 185 -9.64 -4.55 8.91
C ILE A 185 -8.27 -5.19 8.65
N ALA A 186 -7.46 -4.61 7.75
CA ALA A 186 -6.11 -5.11 7.47
C ALA A 186 -5.13 -4.87 8.63
N ALA A 187 -5.33 -3.83 9.42
CA ALA A 187 -4.53 -3.59 10.63
C ALA A 187 -4.88 -4.58 11.76
N ILE A 188 -6.12 -5.02 11.84
CA ILE A 188 -6.58 -5.99 12.85
C ILE A 188 -6.20 -7.42 12.46
N PHE A 189 -6.39 -7.81 11.21
CA PHE A 189 -6.21 -9.18 10.72
C PHE A 189 -5.02 -9.26 9.76
N PRO A 190 -3.83 -9.65 10.24
CA PRO A 190 -2.66 -9.86 9.38
C PRO A 190 -2.98 -10.94 8.34
N GLY A 191 -2.40 -10.80 7.15
CA GLY A 191 -2.78 -11.64 6.01
C GLY A 191 -3.88 -11.02 5.12
N THR A 192 -4.70 -10.09 5.65
CA THR A 192 -5.71 -9.38 4.86
C THR A 192 -5.10 -8.59 3.70
N SER A 193 -3.89 -8.09 3.84
CA SER A 193 -3.24 -7.10 2.97
C SER A 193 -3.90 -5.72 3.04
N ARG A 194 -3.13 -4.71 3.39
CA ARG A 194 -3.61 -3.32 3.39
C ARG A 194 -4.12 -2.91 2.01
N SER A 195 -3.30 -3.11 0.96
CA SER A 195 -3.69 -2.80 -0.41
C SER A 195 -4.89 -3.65 -0.87
N GLY A 196 -4.94 -4.92 -0.47
CA GLY A 196 -6.08 -5.79 -0.75
C GLY A 196 -7.39 -5.29 -0.14
N ALA A 197 -7.39 -4.94 1.13
CA ALA A 197 -8.58 -4.46 1.83
C ALA A 197 -9.09 -3.12 1.27
N THR A 198 -8.19 -2.16 1.07
CA THR A 198 -8.56 -0.82 0.55
C THR A 198 -9.05 -0.89 -0.88
N ILE A 199 -8.47 -1.72 -1.75
CA ILE A 199 -8.95 -1.94 -3.12
C ILE A 199 -10.33 -2.60 -3.11
N VAL A 200 -10.53 -3.69 -2.35
CA VAL A 200 -11.84 -4.35 -2.23
C VAL A 200 -12.90 -3.36 -1.72
N GLY A 201 -12.58 -2.61 -0.67
CA GLY A 201 -13.48 -1.58 -0.14
C GLY A 201 -13.82 -0.50 -1.15
N ALA A 202 -12.84 0.01 -1.89
CA ALA A 202 -13.05 1.00 -2.93
C ALA A 202 -13.93 0.46 -4.07
N LEU A 203 -13.69 -0.76 -4.51
CA LEU A 203 -14.51 -1.42 -5.54
C LEU A 203 -15.96 -1.57 -5.05
N ILE A 204 -16.22 -2.05 -3.83
CA ILE A 204 -17.57 -2.16 -3.25
C ILE A 204 -18.29 -0.80 -3.28
N LEU A 205 -17.58 0.28 -3.04
CA LEU A 205 -18.12 1.65 -3.06
C LEU A 205 -18.33 2.21 -4.48
N GLY A 206 -17.99 1.43 -5.53
CA GLY A 206 -18.16 1.80 -6.93
C GLY A 206 -17.02 2.63 -7.50
N VAL A 207 -15.85 2.64 -6.87
CA VAL A 207 -14.63 3.26 -7.40
C VAL A 207 -14.06 2.40 -8.52
N SER A 208 -13.56 3.00 -9.58
CA SER A 208 -12.88 2.29 -10.68
C SER A 208 -11.60 1.63 -10.21
N ARG A 209 -11.16 0.54 -10.87
CA ARG A 209 -9.95 -0.21 -10.52
C ARG A 209 -8.71 0.69 -10.45
N THR A 210 -8.54 1.56 -11.43
CA THR A 210 -7.40 2.48 -11.50
C THR A 210 -7.39 3.45 -10.32
N VAL A 211 -8.51 4.12 -10.04
CA VAL A 211 -8.62 5.07 -8.92
C VAL A 211 -8.50 4.36 -7.57
N ALA A 212 -9.05 3.14 -7.44
CA ALA A 212 -8.91 2.33 -6.23
C ALA A 212 -7.44 2.01 -5.93
N ALA A 213 -6.67 1.61 -6.94
CA ALA A 213 -5.22 1.35 -6.78
C ALA A 213 -4.44 2.63 -6.50
N GLU A 214 -4.66 3.71 -7.27
CA GLU A 214 -3.99 4.99 -7.07
C GLU A 214 -4.24 5.56 -5.67
N PHE A 215 -5.50 5.60 -5.21
CA PHE A 215 -5.84 6.06 -3.88
C PHE A 215 -5.20 5.19 -2.78
N THR A 216 -5.21 3.86 -2.96
CA THR A 216 -4.57 2.90 -2.06
C THR A 216 -3.06 3.18 -1.93
N PHE A 217 -2.37 3.49 -3.04
CA PHE A 217 -0.95 3.79 -3.03
C PHE A 217 -0.64 5.12 -2.33
N VAL A 218 -1.41 6.17 -2.62
CA VAL A 218 -1.23 7.46 -1.94
C VAL A 218 -1.54 7.35 -0.44
N LEU A 219 -2.60 6.60 -0.07
CA LEU A 219 -2.95 6.33 1.33
C LEU A 219 -1.85 5.55 2.08
N ALA A 220 -1.07 4.73 1.37
CA ALA A 220 0.07 4.02 1.95
C ALA A 220 1.13 4.96 2.52
N ILE A 221 1.35 6.11 1.89
CA ILE A 221 2.45 7.01 2.25
C ILE A 221 2.39 7.41 3.74
N PRO A 222 1.35 8.07 4.25
CA PRO A 222 1.32 8.46 5.66
C PRO A 222 1.21 7.26 6.61
N VAL A 223 0.53 6.19 6.22
CA VAL A 223 0.30 5.04 7.10
C VAL A 223 1.58 4.25 7.33
N MET A 224 2.28 3.87 6.26
CA MET A 224 3.52 3.09 6.37
C MET A 224 4.66 3.95 6.91
N PHE A 225 4.72 5.24 6.55
CA PHE A 225 5.68 6.16 7.15
C PHE A 225 5.48 6.25 8.67
N GLY A 226 4.23 6.42 9.13
CA GLY A 226 3.91 6.47 10.55
C GLY A 226 4.23 5.16 11.28
N ALA A 227 3.91 4.01 10.70
CA ALA A 227 4.23 2.70 11.25
C ALA A 227 5.75 2.48 11.37
N SER A 228 6.49 2.80 10.30
CA SER A 228 7.96 2.67 10.29
C SER A 228 8.62 3.60 11.29
N LEU A 229 8.15 4.84 11.41
CA LEU A 229 8.66 5.80 12.40
C LEU A 229 8.42 5.28 13.82
N LEU A 230 7.24 4.75 14.10
CA LEU A 230 6.91 4.18 15.41
C LEU A 230 7.81 2.99 15.76
N LYS A 231 8.05 2.06 14.80
CA LYS A 231 8.94 0.91 15.00
C LYS A 231 10.40 1.36 15.21
N LEU A 232 10.88 2.36 14.45
CA LEU A 232 12.23 2.94 14.65
C LEU A 232 12.38 3.58 16.03
N VAL A 233 11.38 4.34 16.48
CA VAL A 233 11.41 4.97 17.81
C VAL A 233 11.38 3.92 18.94
N LYS A 234 10.56 2.88 18.79
CA LYS A 234 10.48 1.76 19.76
C LYS A 234 11.80 0.97 19.82
N PHE A 235 12.41 0.69 18.67
CA PHE A 235 13.68 -0.04 18.58
C PHE A 235 14.87 0.79 19.07
N GLY A 236 14.85 2.11 18.86
CA GLY A 236 15.97 3.03 19.13
C GLY A 236 16.91 3.14 17.93
N LEU A 237 17.94 3.98 18.07
CA LEU A 237 18.90 4.26 16.98
C LEU A 237 20.23 3.51 17.14
N ASN A 238 20.32 2.54 18.03
CA ASN A 238 21.54 1.79 18.33
C ASN A 238 21.70 0.59 17.36
N PHE A 239 21.94 0.87 16.08
CA PHE A 239 22.24 -0.14 15.08
C PHE A 239 23.71 -0.53 15.10
N THR A 240 24.00 -1.81 14.98
CA THR A 240 25.33 -2.26 14.55
C THR A 240 25.57 -1.87 13.09
N GLY A 241 26.84 -1.70 12.68
CA GLY A 241 27.15 -1.42 11.27
C GLY A 241 26.56 -2.47 10.30
N THR A 242 26.53 -3.73 10.71
CA THR A 242 25.96 -4.83 9.92
C THR A 242 24.45 -4.71 9.79
N GLU A 243 23.74 -4.41 10.85
CA GLU A 243 22.28 -4.22 10.84
C GLU A 243 21.89 -3.02 9.97
N ALA A 244 22.62 -1.91 10.04
CA ALA A 244 22.39 -0.75 9.20
C ALA A 244 22.52 -1.09 7.70
N ILE A 245 23.53 -1.89 7.33
CA ILE A 245 23.73 -2.34 5.94
C ILE A 245 22.60 -3.30 5.53
N ILE A 246 22.20 -4.26 6.38
CA ILE A 246 21.07 -5.17 6.14
C ILE A 246 19.80 -4.35 5.85
N LEU A 247 19.48 -3.38 6.71
CA LEU A 247 18.31 -2.53 6.55
C LEU A 247 18.36 -1.73 5.24
N LEU A 248 19.50 -1.13 4.92
CA LEU A 248 19.70 -0.36 3.70
C LEU A 248 19.54 -1.21 2.44
N ILE A 249 20.11 -2.43 2.41
CA ILE A 249 19.94 -3.36 1.29
C ILE A 249 18.45 -3.71 1.09
N GLY A 250 17.75 -4.07 2.17
CA GLY A 250 16.33 -4.36 2.13
C GLY A 250 15.50 -3.19 1.58
N MET A 251 15.74 -1.97 2.09
CA MET A 251 15.06 -0.75 1.64
C MET A 251 15.31 -0.43 0.16
N VAL A 252 16.58 -0.45 -0.29
CA VAL A 252 16.94 -0.15 -1.69
C VAL A 252 16.33 -1.19 -2.62
N THR A 253 16.37 -2.45 -2.23
CA THR A 253 15.80 -3.53 -3.05
C THR A 253 14.28 -3.44 -3.10
N ALA A 254 13.61 -3.16 -1.97
CA ALA A 254 12.17 -2.93 -1.93
C ALA A 254 11.77 -1.72 -2.81
N PHE A 255 12.57 -0.65 -2.80
CA PHE A 255 12.36 0.51 -3.66
C PHE A 255 12.39 0.15 -5.16
N VAL A 256 13.46 -0.53 -5.61
CA VAL A 256 13.64 -0.87 -7.03
C VAL A 256 12.56 -1.83 -7.51
N SER A 257 12.28 -2.90 -6.75
CA SER A 257 11.23 -3.86 -7.09
C SER A 257 9.83 -3.22 -7.08
N SER A 258 9.57 -2.30 -6.15
CA SER A 258 8.31 -1.55 -6.09
C SER A 258 8.07 -0.68 -7.32
N ILE A 259 9.08 0.01 -7.84
CA ILE A 259 8.94 0.81 -9.09
C ILE A 259 8.43 -0.09 -10.22
N ILE A 260 9.05 -1.24 -10.40
CA ILE A 260 8.71 -2.19 -11.48
C ILE A 260 7.28 -2.70 -11.30
N VAL A 261 6.95 -3.12 -10.08
CA VAL A 261 5.66 -3.76 -9.78
C VAL A 261 4.49 -2.77 -9.83
N ILE A 262 4.66 -1.54 -9.33
CA ILE A 262 3.62 -0.51 -9.43
C ILE A 262 3.30 -0.20 -10.89
N GLN A 263 4.34 -0.01 -11.74
CA GLN A 263 4.15 0.24 -13.16
C GLN A 263 3.45 -0.94 -13.86
N PHE A 264 3.88 -2.17 -13.55
CA PHE A 264 3.24 -3.38 -14.03
C PHE A 264 1.77 -3.44 -13.62
N LEU A 265 1.46 -3.27 -12.34
CA LEU A 265 0.10 -3.36 -11.83
C LEU A 265 -0.81 -2.30 -12.45
N MET A 266 -0.35 -1.04 -12.53
CA MET A 266 -1.12 0.04 -13.16
C MET A 266 -1.38 -0.22 -14.66
N GLY A 267 -0.46 -0.86 -15.35
CA GLY A 267 -0.67 -1.34 -16.72
C GLY A 267 -1.68 -2.49 -16.81
N TYR A 268 -1.56 -3.45 -15.88
CA TYR A 268 -2.37 -4.66 -15.83
C TYR A 268 -3.85 -4.36 -15.57
N ILE A 269 -4.18 -3.57 -14.55
CA ILE A 269 -5.56 -3.28 -14.13
C ILE A 269 -6.37 -2.43 -15.12
N LYS A 270 -5.70 -1.80 -16.10
CA LYS A 270 -6.39 -1.11 -17.21
C LYS A 270 -7.08 -2.09 -18.15
N LYS A 271 -6.62 -3.33 -18.22
CA LYS A 271 -7.10 -4.35 -19.18
C LYS A 271 -7.68 -5.59 -18.49
N HIS A 272 -7.37 -5.80 -17.22
CA HIS A 272 -7.71 -7.00 -16.45
C HIS A 272 -8.38 -6.64 -15.13
N ASP A 273 -9.01 -7.63 -14.52
CA ASP A 273 -9.60 -7.52 -13.18
C ASP A 273 -8.64 -8.06 -12.09
N PHE A 274 -9.04 -7.89 -10.82
CA PHE A 274 -8.24 -8.34 -9.69
C PHE A 274 -8.46 -9.82 -9.31
N LYS A 275 -9.24 -10.60 -10.06
CA LYS A 275 -9.55 -12.00 -9.70
C LYS A 275 -8.32 -12.89 -9.63
N VAL A 276 -7.32 -12.67 -10.48
CA VAL A 276 -6.07 -13.45 -10.45
C VAL A 276 -5.40 -13.36 -9.09
N PHE A 277 -5.40 -12.18 -8.46
CA PHE A 277 -4.86 -11.99 -7.11
C PHE A 277 -5.73 -12.67 -6.06
N GLY A 278 -7.05 -12.73 -6.28
CA GLY A 278 -7.97 -13.49 -5.43
C GLY A 278 -7.65 -14.99 -5.43
N TYR A 279 -7.49 -15.59 -6.61
CA TYR A 279 -7.09 -17.02 -6.74
C TYR A 279 -5.73 -17.27 -6.11
N TYR A 280 -4.75 -16.42 -6.38
CA TYR A 280 -3.42 -16.53 -5.79
C TYR A 280 -3.48 -16.56 -4.24
N ARG A 281 -4.25 -15.65 -3.63
CA ARG A 281 -4.42 -15.56 -2.17
C ARG A 281 -5.05 -16.82 -1.58
N ILE A 282 -6.03 -17.42 -2.25
CA ILE A 282 -6.66 -18.66 -1.80
C ILE A 282 -5.62 -19.80 -1.80
N VAL A 283 -4.86 -19.94 -2.89
CA VAL A 283 -3.79 -20.95 -2.98
C VAL A 283 -2.74 -20.73 -1.89
N LEU A 284 -2.27 -19.48 -1.72
CA LEU A 284 -1.30 -19.14 -0.69
C LEU A 284 -1.84 -19.43 0.71
N GLY A 285 -3.10 -19.09 1.01
CA GLY A 285 -3.73 -19.37 2.30
C GLY A 285 -3.82 -20.89 2.58
N ILE A 286 -4.15 -21.68 1.57
CA ILE A 286 -4.14 -23.16 1.69
C ILE A 286 -2.71 -23.65 1.99
N LEU A 287 -1.69 -23.15 1.29
CA LEU A 287 -0.30 -23.52 1.55
C LEU A 287 0.16 -23.15 2.96
N VAL A 288 -0.25 -21.98 3.49
CA VAL A 288 0.03 -21.57 4.87
C VAL A 288 -0.65 -22.51 5.88
N ILE A 289 -1.89 -22.96 5.62
CA ILE A 289 -2.57 -23.94 6.48
C ILE A 289 -1.82 -25.28 6.46
N LEU A 290 -1.47 -25.77 5.28
CA LEU A 290 -0.72 -27.03 5.14
C LEU A 290 0.64 -26.95 5.86
N TYR A 291 1.34 -25.84 5.71
CA TYR A 291 2.58 -25.59 6.45
C TYR A 291 2.35 -25.65 7.97
N ALA A 292 1.35 -24.97 8.48
CA ALA A 292 1.05 -24.93 9.91
C ALA A 292 0.61 -26.29 10.48
N LEU A 293 0.03 -27.17 9.65
CA LEU A 293 -0.41 -28.49 10.09
C LEU A 293 0.69 -29.55 10.07
N PHE A 294 1.64 -29.45 9.14
CA PHE A 294 2.61 -30.52 8.89
C PHE A 294 4.06 -30.17 9.24
N LEU A 295 4.39 -28.88 9.35
CA LEU A 295 5.78 -28.42 9.46
C LEU A 295 6.03 -27.39 10.59
N ALA A 296 5.00 -26.79 11.15
CA ALA A 296 5.09 -25.88 12.31
C ALA A 296 4.65 -26.63 13.58
#